data_dc3ca5443406ae2d816c33a26f8a1aae
#
_entry.id   dc3ca5443406ae2d816c33a26f8a1aae
#
_cell.length_a   1.000
_cell.length_b   1.000
_cell.length_c   1.000
_cell.angle_alpha   90.00
_cell.angle_beta   90.00
_cell.angle_gamma   90.00
#
_symmetry.space_group_name_H-M   'P 1'
#
loop_
_entity.id
_entity.type
_entity.pdbx_description
1 polymer ?
#
loop_
_entity_poly.entity_id
_entity_poly.type
_entity_poly.pdbx_seq_one_letter_code
_entity_poly.pdbx_strand_id
1 'polypeptide(L)'
;MLRLLTFSFLSFFLSMESYSQLLPSMVGAAIKKSSGVSSDTWDSSTKATCITLSNGNLTSLESNCGNFWNSVYGSTGVSSGINEWEITINAYNNVNDNVYDVMVGVATSRDNPNKHFQNGSVGYGYILQNGGIYHNGFSNYGASYGVGDIIKISLNSDTNQLTFYKNGVSQGVAYTVSEGTYYLAVSYCKNTNTRITITD
;
A
#
# COMPACT_ATOMS: atom_id res chain seq x y z
N MET A 1 -6.31 -89.88 -15.17
CA MET A 1 -7.52 -89.19 -14.63
C MET A 1 -7.09 -87.89 -14.02
N LEU A 2 -7.27 -86.79 -14.78
CA LEU A 2 -6.83 -85.46 -14.42
C LEU A 2 -8.10 -84.67 -14.04
N ARG A 3 -8.21 -84.27 -12.76
CA ARG A 3 -9.33 -83.42 -12.33
C ARG A 3 -8.95 -81.95 -12.51
N LEU A 4 -9.66 -81.28 -13.34
CA LEU A 4 -9.61 -79.82 -13.52
C LEU A 4 -10.24 -79.16 -12.30
N LEU A 5 -9.47 -78.30 -11.60
CA LEU A 5 -9.97 -77.38 -10.59
C LEU A 5 -10.27 -76.06 -11.30
N THR A 6 -11.54 -75.70 -11.38
CA THR A 6 -12.00 -74.40 -11.83
C THR A 6 -11.92 -73.41 -10.67
N PHE A 7 -11.07 -72.38 -10.80
CA PHE A 7 -11.09 -71.23 -9.89
C PHE A 7 -12.14 -70.26 -10.36
N SER A 8 -13.14 -70.04 -9.52
CA SER A 8 -14.13 -69.00 -9.69
C SER A 8 -13.55 -67.68 -9.19
N PHE A 9 -13.35 -66.70 -10.12
CA PHE A 9 -13.05 -65.33 -9.77
C PHE A 9 -14.35 -64.67 -9.31
N LEU A 10 -14.49 -64.47 -8.00
CA LEU A 10 -15.51 -63.59 -7.43
C LEU A 10 -14.99 -62.17 -7.46
N SER A 11 -15.49 -61.39 -8.43
CA SER A 11 -15.21 -59.96 -8.55
C SER A 11 -15.85 -59.20 -7.37
N PHE A 12 -15.03 -58.70 -6.49
CA PHE A 12 -15.43 -57.78 -5.42
C PHE A 12 -15.53 -56.40 -6.02
N PHE A 13 -16.70 -55.97 -6.49
CA PHE A 13 -17.04 -54.56 -6.68
C PHE A 13 -17.34 -53.95 -5.31
N LEU A 14 -16.30 -53.38 -4.67
CA LEU A 14 -16.56 -52.41 -3.61
C LEU A 14 -16.96 -51.09 -4.26
N SER A 15 -18.17 -50.67 -4.03
CA SER A 15 -18.68 -49.38 -4.43
C SER A 15 -17.92 -48.28 -3.72
N MET A 16 -17.31 -47.36 -4.52
CA MET A 16 -16.64 -46.14 -4.06
C MET A 16 -17.65 -45.02 -3.70
N GLU A 17 -18.68 -45.34 -2.92
CA GLU A 17 -19.70 -44.33 -2.58
C GLU A 17 -19.72 -43.88 -1.13
N SER A 18 -18.69 -44.09 -0.35
CA SER A 18 -18.70 -43.70 1.06
C SER A 18 -17.52 -42.86 1.54
N TYR A 19 -16.80 -42.17 0.66
CA TYR A 19 -15.74 -41.25 1.09
C TYR A 19 -16.04 -39.74 0.88
N SER A 20 -17.27 -39.35 0.50
CA SER A 20 -17.63 -37.96 0.28
C SER A 20 -18.23 -37.23 1.50
N GLN A 21 -18.30 -37.88 2.66
CA GLN A 21 -19.02 -37.30 3.83
C GLN A 21 -18.13 -36.95 5.05
N LEU A 22 -16.79 -36.98 4.93
CA LEU A 22 -15.91 -36.74 6.10
C LEU A 22 -15.00 -35.52 6.00
N LEU A 23 -15.22 -34.55 5.08
CA LEU A 23 -14.47 -33.31 5.07
C LEU A 23 -15.33 -32.04 4.78
N PRO A 24 -16.31 -31.70 5.64
CA PRO A 24 -16.93 -30.38 5.58
C PRO A 24 -16.34 -29.35 6.55
N SER A 25 -15.34 -29.69 7.37
CA SER A 25 -14.92 -28.78 8.44
C SER A 25 -13.52 -28.15 8.29
N MET A 26 -12.84 -28.36 7.16
CA MET A 26 -11.56 -27.70 6.88
C MET A 26 -11.52 -26.84 5.62
N VAL A 27 -12.67 -26.60 4.96
CA VAL A 27 -12.77 -25.67 3.80
C VAL A 27 -13.40 -24.34 4.22
N GLY A 28 -13.27 -23.96 5.47
CA GLY A 28 -13.78 -22.70 6.00
C GLY A 28 -12.73 -21.70 6.41
N ALA A 29 -11.43 -21.96 6.24
CA ALA A 29 -10.46 -20.89 6.21
C ALA A 29 -10.58 -20.26 4.84
N ALA A 30 -11.42 -19.20 4.74
CA ALA A 30 -11.38 -18.31 3.59
C ALA A 30 -9.90 -17.96 3.37
N ILE A 31 -9.34 -18.40 2.25
CA ILE A 31 -8.15 -17.79 1.70
C ILE A 31 -8.56 -16.34 1.49
N LYS A 32 -8.30 -15.47 2.47
CA LYS A 32 -8.42 -14.04 2.28
C LYS A 32 -7.51 -13.74 1.11
N LYS A 33 -8.11 -13.36 -0.01
CA LYS A 33 -7.40 -12.96 -1.20
C LYS A 33 -6.42 -11.88 -0.77
N SER A 34 -5.15 -12.22 -0.83
CA SER A 34 -4.07 -11.29 -0.58
C SER A 34 -4.15 -10.15 -1.57
N SER A 35 -3.89 -8.96 -1.10
CA SER A 35 -3.47 -7.78 -1.85
C SER A 35 -4.19 -7.59 -3.19
N GLY A 36 -5.35 -6.97 -3.14
CA GLY A 36 -5.79 -6.20 -4.28
C GLY A 36 -4.90 -4.96 -4.34
N VAL A 37 -4.11 -4.81 -5.40
CA VAL A 37 -3.57 -3.51 -5.74
C VAL A 37 -4.77 -2.58 -5.82
N SER A 38 -4.74 -1.48 -5.09
CA SER A 38 -5.87 -0.55 -5.03
C SER A 38 -5.86 0.27 -6.32
N SER A 39 -6.89 0.17 -7.15
CA SER A 39 -7.08 1.07 -8.29
C SER A 39 -7.46 2.48 -7.80
N ASP A 40 -6.64 3.05 -6.93
CA ASP A 40 -6.88 4.37 -6.34
C ASP A 40 -6.47 5.50 -7.30
N THR A 41 -7.02 6.67 -7.09
CA THR A 41 -6.66 7.91 -7.78
C THR A 41 -6.49 9.02 -6.76
N TRP A 42 -5.77 10.08 -7.11
CA TRP A 42 -5.73 11.28 -6.29
C TRP A 42 -7.10 11.96 -6.25
N ASP A 43 -7.53 12.33 -5.06
CA ASP A 43 -8.81 13.04 -4.88
C ASP A 43 -8.66 14.53 -5.21
N SER A 44 -9.38 14.97 -6.24
CA SER A 44 -9.35 16.36 -6.68
C SER A 44 -9.99 17.34 -5.69
N SER A 45 -10.83 16.86 -4.78
CA SER A 45 -11.52 17.67 -3.78
C SER A 45 -10.71 17.88 -2.51
N THR A 46 -9.73 17.03 -2.22
CA THR A 46 -8.94 17.04 -0.98
C THR A 46 -7.45 17.25 -1.22
N LYS A 47 -7.08 18.01 -2.23
CA LYS A 47 -5.70 18.40 -2.53
C LYS A 47 -5.47 19.89 -2.27
N ALA A 48 -4.22 20.29 -2.00
CA ALA A 48 -3.84 21.69 -1.98
C ALA A 48 -4.05 22.35 -3.37
N THR A 49 -4.37 23.62 -3.37
CA THR A 49 -4.69 24.37 -4.60
C THR A 49 -3.54 24.43 -5.60
N CYS A 50 -2.29 24.43 -5.09
CA CYS A 50 -1.07 24.46 -5.91
C CYS A 50 -0.69 23.09 -6.50
N ILE A 51 -1.41 22.02 -6.15
CA ILE A 51 -1.20 20.68 -6.72
C ILE A 51 -2.13 20.52 -7.91
N THR A 52 -1.57 20.18 -9.06
CA THR A 52 -2.31 19.81 -10.28
C THR A 52 -2.40 18.32 -10.44
N LEU A 53 -3.56 17.84 -10.90
CA LEU A 53 -3.77 16.42 -11.21
C LEU A 53 -3.88 16.24 -12.73
N SER A 54 -3.40 15.12 -13.22
CA SER A 54 -3.44 14.72 -14.63
C SER A 54 -3.51 13.20 -14.79
N ASN A 55 -3.58 12.72 -16.02
CA ASN A 55 -3.63 11.29 -16.31
C ASN A 55 -4.77 10.58 -15.55
N GLY A 56 -6.01 11.12 -15.67
CA GLY A 56 -7.16 10.58 -14.95
C GLY A 56 -7.02 10.62 -13.41
N ASN A 57 -6.35 11.64 -12.90
CA ASN A 57 -6.00 11.81 -11.48
C ASN A 57 -4.98 10.78 -10.94
N LEU A 58 -4.30 10.05 -11.79
CA LEU A 58 -3.21 9.16 -11.34
C LEU A 58 -1.93 9.94 -11.05
N THR A 59 -1.71 11.09 -11.68
CA THR A 59 -0.49 11.88 -11.53
C THR A 59 -0.77 13.19 -10.79
N SER A 60 -0.01 13.45 -9.72
CA SER A 60 0.03 14.72 -9.00
C SER A 60 1.34 15.46 -9.29
N LEU A 61 1.24 16.76 -9.54
CA LEU A 61 2.37 17.67 -9.71
C LEU A 61 2.24 18.81 -8.71
N GLU A 62 3.24 18.94 -7.86
CA GLU A 62 3.41 20.10 -6.98
C GLU A 62 4.18 21.19 -7.74
N SER A 63 3.65 22.41 -7.81
CA SER A 63 4.31 23.54 -8.41
C SER A 63 3.79 24.86 -7.83
N ASN A 64 4.72 25.78 -7.57
CA ASN A 64 4.40 27.11 -7.02
C ASN A 64 3.67 27.09 -5.66
N CYS A 65 3.92 26.09 -4.84
CA CYS A 65 3.33 25.95 -3.50
C CYS A 65 3.97 26.86 -2.43
N GLY A 66 4.99 27.61 -2.76
CA GLY A 66 5.76 28.39 -1.78
C GLY A 66 6.58 27.49 -0.85
N ASN A 67 6.94 28.04 0.31
CA ASN A 67 7.79 27.33 1.30
C ASN A 67 6.96 26.56 2.35
N PHE A 68 5.75 26.15 2.02
CA PHE A 68 4.82 25.49 2.93
C PHE A 68 4.61 24.04 2.51
N TRP A 69 4.21 23.22 3.47
CA TRP A 69 3.77 21.87 3.21
C TRP A 69 2.39 21.85 2.54
N ASN A 70 2.25 21.02 1.54
CA ASN A 70 1.02 20.82 0.78
C ASN A 70 0.82 19.34 0.52
N SER A 71 -0.41 18.88 0.60
CA SER A 71 -0.72 17.45 0.51
C SER A 71 -1.78 17.16 -0.55
N VAL A 72 -1.74 15.94 -1.05
CA VAL A 72 -2.79 15.30 -1.84
C VAL A 72 -3.07 13.93 -1.26
N TYR A 73 -4.32 13.51 -1.35
CA TYR A 73 -4.78 12.26 -0.77
C TYR A 73 -5.43 11.38 -1.82
N GLY A 74 -5.39 10.06 -1.60
CA GLY A 74 -6.15 9.09 -2.38
C GLY A 74 -7.65 9.25 -2.20
N SER A 75 -8.39 8.85 -3.21
CA SER A 75 -9.85 8.91 -3.23
C SER A 75 -10.49 7.81 -2.37
N THR A 76 -9.81 6.69 -2.21
CA THR A 76 -10.33 5.47 -1.56
C THR A 76 -9.80 5.31 -0.15
N GLY A 77 -10.72 5.24 0.82
CA GLY A 77 -10.39 4.89 2.20
C GLY A 77 -10.45 3.39 2.43
N VAL A 78 -9.45 2.86 3.16
CA VAL A 78 -9.33 1.44 3.48
C VAL A 78 -9.26 1.23 4.99
N SER A 79 -9.90 0.16 5.51
CA SER A 79 -9.97 -0.10 6.96
C SER A 79 -9.86 -1.58 7.33
N SER A 80 -9.65 -2.47 6.36
CA SER A 80 -9.55 -3.92 6.61
C SER A 80 -8.70 -4.61 5.55
N GLY A 81 -8.13 -5.76 5.89
CA GLY A 81 -7.32 -6.58 5.01
C GLY A 81 -5.95 -5.96 4.70
N ILE A 82 -5.31 -6.45 3.64
CA ILE A 82 -4.05 -5.93 3.13
C ILE A 82 -4.35 -5.03 1.94
N ASN A 83 -3.94 -3.77 2.05
CA ASN A 83 -4.10 -2.77 0.99
C ASN A 83 -2.72 -2.27 0.58
N GLU A 84 -2.49 -2.21 -0.72
CA GLU A 84 -1.21 -1.81 -1.29
C GLU A 84 -1.42 -0.73 -2.34
N TRP A 85 -0.52 0.22 -2.38
CA TRP A 85 -0.43 1.25 -3.41
C TRP A 85 1.00 1.30 -3.91
N GLU A 86 1.17 1.40 -5.22
CA GLU A 86 2.47 1.68 -5.82
C GLU A 86 2.48 3.08 -6.42
N ILE A 87 3.55 3.81 -6.17
CA ILE A 87 3.77 5.14 -6.73
C ILE A 87 5.16 5.22 -7.35
N THR A 88 5.26 5.93 -8.45
CA THR A 88 6.54 6.24 -9.10
C THR A 88 6.87 7.71 -8.89
N ILE A 89 8.13 7.98 -8.53
CA ILE A 89 8.68 9.33 -8.46
C ILE A 89 9.13 9.73 -9.87
N ASN A 90 8.34 10.55 -10.56
CA ASN A 90 8.63 10.93 -11.95
C ASN A 90 9.53 12.17 -12.09
N ALA A 91 9.47 13.08 -11.11
CA ALA A 91 10.32 14.25 -11.03
C ALA A 91 10.47 14.71 -9.59
N TYR A 92 11.62 15.25 -9.27
CA TYR A 92 11.94 15.88 -8.00
C TYR A 92 13.15 16.80 -8.17
N ASN A 93 13.04 18.05 -7.73
CA ASN A 93 14.14 19.00 -7.69
C ASN A 93 14.43 19.33 -6.22
N ASN A 94 15.58 18.93 -5.72
CA ASN A 94 16.04 19.38 -4.41
C ASN A 94 16.56 20.81 -4.53
N VAL A 95 15.73 21.78 -4.19
CA VAL A 95 16.05 23.21 -4.37
C VAL A 95 16.74 23.85 -3.16
N ASN A 96 16.82 23.15 -2.01
CA ASN A 96 17.23 23.77 -0.74
C ASN A 96 18.05 22.88 0.20
N ASP A 97 18.63 21.78 -0.25
CA ASP A 97 19.35 20.79 0.59
C ASP A 97 18.57 20.34 1.85
N ASN A 98 17.25 20.43 1.78
CA ASN A 98 16.38 20.07 2.89
C ASN A 98 16.13 18.57 2.91
N VAL A 99 16.12 18.00 4.09
CA VAL A 99 16.00 16.54 4.28
C VAL A 99 14.55 16.04 4.43
N TYR A 100 13.56 16.94 4.26
CA TYR A 100 12.15 16.64 4.52
C TYR A 100 11.17 17.19 3.48
N ASP A 101 11.57 17.30 2.20
CA ASP A 101 10.74 17.99 1.19
C ASP A 101 9.59 17.15 0.64
N VAL A 102 9.72 15.83 0.65
CA VAL A 102 8.69 14.92 0.13
C VAL A 102 8.50 13.75 1.08
N MET A 103 7.25 13.48 1.42
CA MET A 103 6.86 12.32 2.21
C MET A 103 5.70 11.59 1.54
N VAL A 104 5.78 10.27 1.49
CA VAL A 104 4.73 9.37 1.00
C VAL A 104 4.24 8.47 2.13
N GLY A 105 2.97 8.09 2.14
CA GLY A 105 2.45 7.23 3.19
C GLY A 105 0.94 7.19 3.25
N VAL A 106 0.39 7.14 4.46
CA VAL A 106 -1.06 7.06 4.70
C VAL A 106 -1.51 8.06 5.77
N ALA A 107 -2.77 8.48 5.68
CA ALA A 107 -3.39 9.38 6.66
C ALA A 107 -4.81 8.94 7.01
N THR A 108 -5.25 9.21 8.26
CA THR A 108 -6.62 8.95 8.73
C THR A 108 -7.58 10.12 8.48
N SER A 109 -7.05 11.31 8.13
CA SER A 109 -7.84 12.48 7.77
C SER A 109 -7.29 13.15 6.52
N ARG A 110 -8.18 13.77 5.73
CA ARG A 110 -7.89 14.53 4.52
C ARG A 110 -8.25 16.02 4.64
N ASP A 111 -8.57 16.48 5.85
CA ASP A 111 -9.22 17.77 6.09
C ASP A 111 -8.31 18.99 5.91
N ASN A 112 -7.00 18.79 5.86
CA ASN A 112 -6.06 19.90 5.77
C ASN A 112 -4.97 19.70 4.71
N PRO A 113 -5.31 19.86 3.42
CA PRO A 113 -4.35 19.67 2.35
C PRO A 113 -3.22 20.73 2.29
N ASN A 114 -3.38 21.87 2.97
CA ASN A 114 -2.35 22.93 3.01
C ASN A 114 -1.36 22.74 4.18
N LYS A 115 -1.18 21.51 4.64
CA LYS A 115 -0.18 21.08 5.64
C LYS A 115 0.38 19.71 5.25
N HIS A 116 1.45 19.28 5.93
CA HIS A 116 1.85 17.90 5.81
C HIS A 116 0.81 16.96 6.44
N PHE A 117 0.60 15.80 5.85
CA PHE A 117 -0.46 14.87 6.27
C PHE A 117 -0.23 14.27 7.66
N GLN A 118 0.97 14.39 8.25
CA GLN A 118 1.25 13.98 9.64
C GLN A 118 0.86 15.06 10.68
N ASN A 119 0.39 16.23 10.24
CA ASN A 119 0.02 17.30 11.15
C ASN A 119 -1.16 16.87 12.06
N GLY A 120 -0.98 16.93 13.36
CA GLY A 120 -1.98 16.46 14.32
C GLY A 120 -2.02 14.95 14.51
N SER A 121 -0.94 14.24 14.21
CA SER A 121 -0.79 12.78 14.40
C SER A 121 -1.73 11.92 13.57
N VAL A 122 -2.21 12.44 12.43
CA VAL A 122 -3.18 11.75 11.57
C VAL A 122 -2.53 10.93 10.45
N GLY A 123 -1.21 11.00 10.29
CA GLY A 123 -0.54 10.33 9.19
C GLY A 123 0.83 9.75 9.52
N TYR A 124 1.26 8.83 8.69
CA TYR A 124 2.50 8.04 8.80
C TYR A 124 3.26 8.16 7.49
N GLY A 125 4.46 8.74 7.51
CA GLY A 125 5.19 9.10 6.32
C GLY A 125 6.59 8.49 6.21
N TYR A 126 6.99 8.20 4.98
CA TYR A 126 8.34 7.80 4.56
C TYR A 126 8.95 8.93 3.74
N ILE A 127 10.14 9.38 4.14
CA ILE A 127 10.79 10.58 3.64
C ILE A 127 11.70 10.24 2.47
N LEU A 128 11.59 10.99 1.37
CA LEU A 128 12.32 10.75 0.14
C LEU A 128 13.84 10.93 0.34
N GLN A 129 14.26 12.04 0.91
CA GLN A 129 15.68 12.46 0.87
C GLN A 129 16.61 11.62 1.75
N ASN A 130 16.14 11.14 2.90
CA ASN A 130 16.98 10.45 3.86
C ASN A 130 16.52 9.03 4.21
N GLY A 131 15.37 8.59 3.69
CA GLY A 131 14.81 7.28 3.99
C GLY A 131 14.28 7.12 5.43
N GLY A 132 14.14 8.21 6.16
CA GLY A 132 13.54 8.18 7.47
C GLY A 132 12.02 8.11 7.43
N ILE A 133 11.42 7.94 8.60
CA ILE A 133 9.96 7.98 8.79
C ILE A 133 9.56 9.10 9.73
N TYR A 134 8.35 9.63 9.54
CA TYR A 134 7.83 10.72 10.35
C TYR A 134 6.38 10.47 10.77
N HIS A 135 6.18 10.40 12.10
CA HIS A 135 4.87 10.42 12.77
C HIS A 135 5.12 10.99 14.17
N ASN A 136 4.68 12.22 14.44
CA ASN A 136 4.98 12.94 15.69
C ASN A 136 6.48 13.10 16.00
N GLY A 137 7.35 12.88 15.04
CA GLY A 137 8.81 12.94 15.19
C GLY A 137 9.50 12.09 14.14
N PHE A 138 10.77 12.39 13.92
CA PHE A 138 11.64 11.68 12.99
C PHE A 138 12.23 10.41 13.60
N SER A 139 12.37 9.37 12.77
CA SER A 139 13.16 8.17 13.08
C SER A 139 13.89 7.67 11.83
N ASN A 140 15.08 7.10 12.00
CA ASN A 140 15.77 6.39 10.93
C ASN A 140 14.99 5.11 10.58
N TYR A 141 14.93 4.78 9.27
CA TYR A 141 14.14 3.62 8.87
C TYR A 141 14.75 2.84 7.70
N GLY A 142 14.64 3.35 6.47
CA GLY A 142 14.99 2.65 5.26
C GLY A 142 15.97 3.44 4.37
N ALA A 143 16.05 3.04 3.11
CA ALA A 143 16.87 3.73 2.12
C ALA A 143 16.20 5.01 1.62
N SER A 144 16.97 6.05 1.32
CA SER A 144 16.47 7.21 0.55
C SER A 144 16.01 6.75 -0.83
N TYR A 145 15.10 7.53 -1.44
CA TYR A 145 14.60 7.24 -2.77
C TYR A 145 14.51 8.53 -3.60
N GLY A 146 14.30 8.40 -4.91
CA GLY A 146 14.32 9.53 -5.82
C GLY A 146 13.69 9.24 -7.16
N VAL A 147 13.98 10.06 -8.15
CA VAL A 147 13.40 9.96 -9.51
C VAL A 147 13.69 8.59 -10.11
N GLY A 148 12.66 7.95 -10.63
CA GLY A 148 12.69 6.61 -11.20
C GLY A 148 12.41 5.48 -10.20
N ASP A 149 12.46 5.74 -8.89
CA ASP A 149 12.12 4.72 -7.89
C ASP A 149 10.61 4.50 -7.79
N ILE A 150 10.24 3.24 -7.56
CA ILE A 150 8.88 2.81 -7.25
C ILE A 150 8.81 2.55 -5.75
N ILE A 151 7.87 3.21 -5.09
CA ILE A 151 7.60 3.00 -3.67
C ILE A 151 6.24 2.32 -3.53
N LYS A 152 6.25 1.11 -2.94
CA LYS A 152 5.03 0.44 -2.53
C LYS A 152 4.76 0.73 -1.06
N ILE A 153 3.54 1.12 -0.76
CA ILE A 153 2.98 1.33 0.58
C ILE A 153 2.05 0.15 0.85
N SER A 154 2.34 -0.66 1.85
CA SER A 154 1.53 -1.84 2.23
C SER A 154 0.99 -1.66 3.64
N LEU A 155 -0.32 -1.51 3.75
CA LEU A 155 -1.05 -1.43 5.00
C LEU A 155 -1.79 -2.74 5.25
N ASN A 156 -1.35 -3.49 6.25
CA ASN A 156 -2.06 -4.65 6.76
C ASN A 156 -2.91 -4.24 7.97
N SER A 157 -4.20 -4.01 7.74
CA SER A 157 -5.14 -3.62 8.80
C SER A 157 -5.49 -4.77 9.75
N ASP A 158 -5.24 -6.03 9.38
CA ASP A 158 -5.50 -7.17 10.25
C ASP A 158 -4.41 -7.31 11.33
N THR A 159 -3.19 -6.83 11.04
CA THR A 159 -2.05 -6.80 11.99
C THR A 159 -1.66 -5.40 12.40
N ASN A 160 -2.35 -4.36 11.88
CA ASN A 160 -2.06 -2.96 12.10
C ASN A 160 -0.62 -2.56 11.73
N GLN A 161 -0.06 -3.15 10.66
CA GLN A 161 1.31 -2.90 10.24
C GLN A 161 1.36 -2.12 8.94
N LEU A 162 2.18 -1.06 8.93
CA LEU A 162 2.52 -0.31 7.72
C LEU A 162 3.97 -0.60 7.35
N THR A 163 4.18 -1.05 6.11
CA THR A 163 5.48 -1.39 5.54
C THR A 163 5.69 -0.64 4.25
N PHE A 164 6.90 -0.10 4.03
CA PHE A 164 7.29 0.46 2.75
C PHE A 164 8.26 -0.46 2.02
N TYR A 165 8.16 -0.44 0.69
CA TYR A 165 9.09 -1.15 -0.19
C TYR A 165 9.67 -0.15 -1.18
N LYS A 166 10.95 -0.26 -1.47
CA LYS A 166 11.63 0.47 -2.52
C LYS A 166 12.01 -0.51 -3.64
N ASN A 167 11.51 -0.29 -4.85
CA ASN A 167 11.78 -1.13 -6.01
C ASN A 167 11.57 -2.63 -5.72
N GLY A 168 10.47 -2.97 -5.04
CA GLY A 168 10.12 -4.31 -4.62
C GLY A 168 10.85 -4.84 -3.37
N VAL A 169 11.84 -4.12 -2.85
CA VAL A 169 12.60 -4.54 -1.66
C VAL A 169 11.97 -3.95 -0.39
N SER A 170 11.56 -4.82 0.54
CA SER A 170 10.98 -4.40 1.82
C SER A 170 12.00 -3.62 2.65
N GLN A 171 11.54 -2.50 3.23
CA GLN A 171 12.32 -1.72 4.20
C GLN A 171 12.03 -2.14 5.66
N GLY A 172 11.19 -3.17 5.85
CA GLY A 172 10.72 -3.61 7.17
C GLY A 172 9.41 -2.94 7.58
N VAL A 173 8.90 -3.31 8.75
CA VAL A 173 7.72 -2.65 9.34
C VAL A 173 8.12 -1.27 9.83
N ALA A 174 7.47 -0.24 9.27
CA ALA A 174 7.72 1.16 9.64
C ALA A 174 6.94 1.55 10.90
N TYR A 175 5.69 1.13 10.97
CA TYR A 175 4.79 1.52 12.05
C TYR A 175 3.84 0.39 12.44
N THR A 176 3.47 0.35 13.71
CA THR A 176 2.20 -0.22 14.15
C THR A 176 1.20 0.92 14.22
N VAL A 177 0.18 0.88 13.38
CA VAL A 177 -0.81 1.94 13.24
C VAL A 177 -2.03 1.65 14.12
N SER A 178 -2.83 2.67 14.45
CA SER A 178 -4.12 2.48 15.12
C SER A 178 -5.15 1.88 14.17
N GLU A 179 -6.21 1.29 14.72
CA GLU A 179 -7.37 0.93 13.92
C GLU A 179 -8.02 2.19 13.33
N GLY A 180 -8.49 2.11 12.09
CA GLY A 180 -9.13 3.24 11.44
C GLY A 180 -9.20 3.12 9.92
N THR A 181 -9.80 4.12 9.30
CA THR A 181 -9.79 4.26 7.84
C THR A 181 -8.57 5.07 7.42
N TYR A 182 -7.83 4.56 6.46
CA TYR A 182 -6.61 5.17 5.92
C TYR A 182 -6.76 5.49 4.43
N TYR A 183 -6.15 6.58 4.03
CA TYR A 183 -6.06 7.04 2.65
C TYR A 183 -4.59 7.13 2.25
N LEU A 184 -4.27 6.79 1.02
CA LEU A 184 -2.96 7.13 0.44
C LEU A 184 -2.72 8.63 0.60
N ALA A 185 -1.49 9.03 0.91
CA ALA A 185 -1.16 10.43 1.12
C ALA A 185 0.25 10.75 0.65
N VAL A 186 0.40 11.93 0.03
CA VAL A 186 1.70 12.52 -0.28
C VAL A 186 1.71 13.96 0.20
N SER A 187 2.83 14.36 0.83
CA SER A 187 3.11 15.74 1.18
C SER A 187 4.34 16.24 0.47
N TYR A 188 4.25 17.47 -0.01
CA TYR A 188 5.30 18.20 -0.70
C TYR A 188 5.63 19.48 0.06
N CYS A 189 6.88 19.88 0.04
CA CYS A 189 7.36 21.15 0.61
C CYS A 189 8.28 21.88 -0.37
N LYS A 190 8.22 23.20 -0.39
CA LYS A 190 9.22 24.09 -0.99
C LYS A 190 9.38 24.07 -2.52
N ASN A 191 8.31 24.03 -3.29
CA ASN A 191 8.36 24.15 -4.76
C ASN A 191 9.38 23.21 -5.43
N THR A 192 9.39 21.96 -5.02
CA THR A 192 10.29 20.95 -5.56
C THR A 192 9.93 20.51 -6.97
N ASN A 193 8.82 20.99 -7.53
CA ASN A 193 8.25 20.54 -8.82
C ASN A 193 8.16 19.01 -8.86
N THR A 194 7.82 18.42 -7.74
CA THR A 194 7.74 16.96 -7.60
C THR A 194 6.51 16.44 -8.32
N ARG A 195 6.73 15.42 -9.13
CA ARG A 195 5.67 14.71 -9.83
C ARG A 195 5.67 13.25 -9.40
N ILE A 196 4.51 12.78 -8.95
CA ILE A 196 4.30 11.40 -8.48
C ILE A 196 3.09 10.82 -9.20
N THR A 197 3.22 9.58 -9.66
CA THR A 197 2.15 8.84 -10.33
C THR A 197 1.83 7.57 -9.55
N ILE A 198 0.54 7.29 -9.33
CA ILE A 198 0.05 5.99 -8.89
C ILE A 198 0.19 5.05 -10.10
N THR A 199 0.89 3.91 -9.92
CA THR A 199 1.36 3.06 -11.03
C THR A 199 0.91 1.61 -10.93
N ASP A 200 -0.05 1.29 -10.13
CA ASP A 200 -0.64 -0.06 -9.98
C ASP A 200 -1.71 -0.38 -11.02
#